data_91fe4a198e8fca80a49795c704bdd49f
#
_entry.id   91fe4a198e8fca80a49795c704bdd49f
#
_cell.length_a   1.000
_cell.length_b   1.000
_cell.length_c   1.000
_cell.angle_alpha   90.00
_cell.angle_beta   90.00
_cell.angle_gamma   90.00
#
_symmetry.space_group_name_H-M   'P 1'
#
loop_
_entity.id
_entity.type
_entity.pdbx_description
1 polymer ?
#
loop_
_entity_poly.entity_id
_entity_poly.type
_entity_poly.pdbx_seq_one_letter_code
_entity_poly.pdbx_strand_id
1 'polypeptide(L)'
;MRQLTDPAALRNLFAVHKISQRQAAAACDVSPATINILLRKGLPPKTDWTGLKNALVSLLEESGANGLDAEWALRDEETDVKEKNGESSQEENDMIIRKQHLKMSTRQHFKLLRDPFADPQGVEDVYLNLDSRFVRETMHDAAVNGNFLAVVGESGSGKSTLREELVERLRLNGESVIVVEPYTLSMAESEKNGKPLRAPHIAEAIISTVSPGTGVPSSPEMRARKLHKVLVESSRAGFRHCLVIEEAHDLHMHTLKALKRFWELKDGMRRLLSIILIGQTELRDKLSSTQSDVREVVQRCDVVELPPIKQPGDFLAFRFQRAGACLEDVFSPDGIEELHDQLIVARGLNSAGVYLGYPLAISNFAIAAMNLAAELGFDLVDADIVRQVQP
;
A
#
# COMPACT_ATOMS: atom_id res chain seq x y z
N MET A 1 -4.38 -7.85 -23.82
CA MET A 1 -4.82 -7.82 -25.24
C MET A 1 -6.12 -7.07 -25.21
N ARG A 2 -6.21 -5.89 -25.85
CA ARG A 2 -7.43 -5.08 -25.80
C ARG A 2 -8.60 -5.85 -26.38
N GLN A 3 -9.73 -5.85 -25.73
CA GLN A 3 -10.97 -6.47 -26.19
C GLN A 3 -12.14 -5.58 -25.80
N LEU A 4 -13.18 -5.48 -26.66
CA LEU A 4 -14.39 -4.75 -26.33
C LEU A 4 -15.14 -5.47 -25.20
N THR A 5 -15.68 -4.69 -24.27
CA THR A 5 -16.44 -5.20 -23.14
C THR A 5 -17.72 -5.91 -23.60
N ASP A 6 -18.42 -5.35 -24.58
CA ASP A 6 -19.62 -5.97 -25.20
C ASP A 6 -19.65 -5.84 -26.73
N PRO A 7 -19.05 -6.79 -27.45
CA PRO A 7 -19.12 -6.79 -28.91
C PRO A 7 -20.52 -6.98 -29.48
N ALA A 8 -21.48 -7.47 -28.67
CA ALA A 8 -22.86 -7.66 -29.12
C ALA A 8 -23.61 -6.33 -29.19
N ALA A 9 -23.34 -5.41 -28.27
CA ALA A 9 -23.91 -4.07 -28.30
C ALA A 9 -23.52 -3.31 -29.57
N LEU A 10 -22.23 -3.36 -29.96
CA LEU A 10 -21.78 -2.73 -31.21
C LEU A 10 -22.45 -3.34 -32.45
N ARG A 11 -22.61 -4.66 -32.50
CA ARG A 11 -23.32 -5.34 -33.59
C ARG A 11 -24.78 -4.91 -33.67
N ASN A 12 -25.44 -4.75 -32.52
CA ASN A 12 -26.83 -4.30 -32.46
C ASN A 12 -26.99 -2.86 -32.98
N LEU A 13 -26.08 -1.95 -32.62
CA LEU A 13 -26.08 -0.58 -33.13
C LEU A 13 -25.92 -0.55 -34.67
N PHE A 14 -24.98 -1.34 -35.21
CA PHE A 14 -24.81 -1.46 -36.67
C PHE A 14 -26.07 -1.99 -37.35
N ALA A 15 -26.78 -2.96 -36.76
CA ALA A 15 -27.99 -3.52 -37.29
C ALA A 15 -29.18 -2.52 -37.24
N VAL A 16 -29.37 -1.84 -36.12
CA VAL A 16 -30.44 -0.85 -35.91
C VAL A 16 -30.28 0.33 -36.87
N HIS A 17 -29.08 0.86 -37.01
CA HIS A 17 -28.78 2.03 -37.84
C HIS A 17 -28.41 1.65 -39.28
N LYS A 18 -28.55 0.37 -39.67
CA LYS A 18 -28.30 -0.17 -41.02
C LYS A 18 -26.93 0.17 -41.61
N ILE A 19 -25.91 0.24 -40.75
CA ILE A 19 -24.51 0.52 -41.15
C ILE A 19 -23.87 -0.76 -41.67
N SER A 20 -23.41 -0.73 -42.91
CA SER A 20 -22.67 -1.86 -43.49
C SER A 20 -21.18 -1.85 -43.06
N GLN A 21 -20.56 -3.03 -42.97
CA GLN A 21 -19.14 -3.14 -42.65
C GLN A 21 -18.24 -2.39 -43.64
N ARG A 22 -18.68 -2.28 -44.93
CA ARG A 22 -17.96 -1.53 -45.95
C ARG A 22 -18.02 -0.02 -45.73
N GLN A 23 -19.19 0.50 -45.32
CA GLN A 23 -19.37 1.91 -44.99
C GLN A 23 -18.49 2.28 -43.76
N ALA A 24 -18.52 1.47 -42.71
CA ALA A 24 -17.69 1.70 -41.53
C ALA A 24 -16.21 1.62 -41.86
N ALA A 25 -15.80 0.67 -42.69
CA ALA A 25 -14.42 0.54 -43.13
C ALA A 25 -13.95 1.77 -43.93
N ALA A 26 -14.81 2.29 -44.83
CA ALA A 26 -14.49 3.48 -45.61
C ALA A 26 -14.44 4.75 -44.76
N ALA A 27 -15.35 4.92 -43.79
CA ALA A 27 -15.37 6.06 -42.88
C ALA A 27 -14.17 6.10 -41.94
N CYS A 28 -13.66 4.93 -41.55
CA CYS A 28 -12.55 4.80 -40.61
C CYS A 28 -11.16 4.57 -41.26
N ASP A 29 -11.09 4.58 -42.58
CA ASP A 29 -9.88 4.30 -43.39
C ASP A 29 -9.21 2.99 -43.00
N VAL A 30 -9.98 1.92 -42.77
CA VAL A 30 -9.51 0.59 -42.45
C VAL A 30 -10.06 -0.47 -43.38
N SER A 31 -9.50 -1.68 -43.34
CA SER A 31 -10.03 -2.77 -44.14
C SER A 31 -11.38 -3.28 -43.63
N PRO A 32 -12.29 -3.76 -44.48
CA PRO A 32 -13.54 -4.40 -44.05
C PRO A 32 -13.30 -5.61 -43.15
N ALA A 33 -12.15 -6.28 -43.29
CA ALA A 33 -11.74 -7.39 -42.42
C ALA A 33 -11.50 -6.92 -40.98
N THR A 34 -10.93 -5.73 -40.79
CA THR A 34 -10.70 -5.13 -39.46
C THR A 34 -12.02 -4.88 -38.74
N ILE A 35 -13.01 -4.29 -39.43
CA ILE A 35 -14.36 -4.06 -38.89
C ILE A 35 -15.05 -5.40 -38.57
N ASN A 36 -14.88 -6.41 -39.42
CA ASN A 36 -15.47 -7.72 -39.18
C ASN A 36 -14.89 -8.39 -37.91
N ILE A 37 -13.56 -8.32 -37.73
CA ILE A 37 -12.88 -8.85 -36.53
C ILE A 37 -13.38 -8.11 -35.28
N LEU A 38 -13.49 -6.78 -35.33
CA LEU A 38 -13.99 -5.97 -34.22
C LEU A 38 -15.43 -6.36 -33.87
N LEU A 39 -16.32 -6.48 -34.85
CA LEU A 39 -17.72 -6.84 -34.62
C LEU A 39 -17.91 -8.29 -34.16
N ARG A 40 -17.12 -9.25 -34.65
CA ARG A 40 -17.27 -10.66 -34.30
C ARG A 40 -16.55 -11.08 -33.04
N LYS A 41 -15.33 -10.60 -32.86
CA LYS A 41 -14.42 -11.03 -31.78
C LYS A 41 -14.20 -9.95 -30.72
N GLY A 42 -14.65 -8.73 -30.96
CA GLY A 42 -14.38 -7.60 -30.05
C GLY A 42 -12.90 -7.20 -30.00
N LEU A 43 -12.10 -7.61 -31.00
CA LEU A 43 -10.67 -7.32 -30.99
C LEU A 43 -10.37 -6.06 -31.80
N PRO A 44 -9.93 -4.95 -31.17
CA PRO A 44 -9.51 -3.74 -31.86
C PRO A 44 -8.17 -3.96 -32.58
N PRO A 45 -7.85 -3.15 -33.61
CA PRO A 45 -6.57 -3.21 -34.28
C PRO A 45 -5.43 -2.82 -33.31
N LYS A 46 -4.22 -3.34 -33.56
CA LYS A 46 -3.03 -3.05 -32.76
C LYS A 46 -2.50 -1.62 -32.96
N THR A 47 -2.86 -0.98 -34.06
CA THR A 47 -2.44 0.37 -34.44
C THR A 47 -3.65 1.31 -34.38
N ASP A 48 -3.47 2.50 -33.85
CA ASP A 48 -4.43 3.60 -33.78
C ASP A 48 -5.88 3.21 -33.40
N TRP A 49 -6.06 2.58 -32.27
CA TRP A 49 -7.40 2.25 -31.74
C TRP A 49 -8.21 3.52 -31.41
N THR A 50 -7.56 4.57 -30.90
CA THR A 50 -8.23 5.81 -30.50
C THR A 50 -8.82 6.54 -31.71
N GLY A 51 -8.09 6.64 -32.79
CA GLY A 51 -8.59 7.22 -34.05
C GLY A 51 -9.75 6.42 -34.62
N LEU A 52 -9.65 5.10 -34.66
CA LEU A 52 -10.73 4.21 -35.11
C LEU A 52 -11.99 4.35 -34.24
N LYS A 53 -11.84 4.39 -32.92
CA LYS A 53 -12.95 4.56 -31.98
C LYS A 53 -13.70 5.86 -32.23
N ASN A 54 -13.00 6.99 -32.34
CA ASN A 54 -13.61 8.28 -32.58
C ASN A 54 -14.33 8.34 -33.94
N ALA A 55 -13.72 7.78 -34.97
CA ALA A 55 -14.36 7.72 -36.29
C ALA A 55 -15.63 6.85 -36.30
N LEU A 56 -15.66 5.74 -35.54
CA LEU A 56 -16.87 4.91 -35.40
C LEU A 56 -17.95 5.58 -34.59
N VAL A 57 -17.61 6.32 -33.52
CA VAL A 57 -18.58 7.12 -32.76
C VAL A 57 -19.21 8.17 -33.66
N SER A 58 -18.43 8.96 -34.41
CA SER A 58 -18.93 9.97 -35.31
C SER A 58 -19.84 9.36 -36.38
N LEU A 59 -19.46 8.23 -36.96
CA LEU A 59 -20.32 7.54 -37.97
C LEU A 59 -21.66 7.06 -37.37
N LEU A 60 -21.64 6.55 -36.15
CA LEU A 60 -22.87 6.10 -35.46
C LEU A 60 -23.77 7.27 -35.13
N GLU A 61 -23.24 8.40 -34.69
CA GLU A 61 -23.99 9.64 -34.42
C GLU A 61 -24.58 10.23 -35.69
N GLU A 62 -23.81 10.29 -36.78
CA GLU A 62 -24.30 10.71 -38.10
C GLU A 62 -25.43 9.80 -38.62
N SER A 63 -25.44 8.54 -38.23
CA SER A 63 -26.48 7.56 -38.58
C SER A 63 -27.67 7.58 -37.62
N GLY A 64 -27.69 8.51 -36.64
CA GLY A 64 -28.78 8.72 -35.69
C GLY A 64 -28.72 7.88 -34.42
N ALA A 65 -27.57 7.31 -34.09
CA ALA A 65 -27.34 6.69 -32.77
C ALA A 65 -27.11 7.75 -31.70
N ASN A 66 -27.47 7.42 -30.45
CA ASN A 66 -27.10 8.26 -29.32
C ASN A 66 -25.59 8.15 -29.06
N GLY A 67 -24.90 9.28 -28.92
CA GLY A 67 -23.46 9.30 -28.70
C GLY A 67 -23.01 8.49 -27.48
N LEU A 68 -23.76 8.54 -26.37
CA LEU A 68 -23.47 7.74 -25.15
C LEU A 68 -23.58 6.24 -25.41
N ASP A 69 -24.55 5.79 -26.22
CA ASP A 69 -24.70 4.37 -26.55
C ASP A 69 -23.57 3.90 -27.48
N ALA A 70 -23.13 4.78 -28.40
CA ALA A 70 -22.00 4.51 -29.30
C ALA A 70 -20.68 4.42 -28.53
N GLU A 71 -20.40 5.34 -27.62
CA GLU A 71 -19.25 5.31 -26.77
C GLU A 71 -19.23 4.09 -25.84
N TRP A 72 -20.39 3.73 -25.26
CA TRP A 72 -20.53 2.56 -24.40
C TRP A 72 -20.25 1.25 -25.16
N ALA A 73 -20.76 1.10 -26.36
CA ALA A 73 -20.57 -0.08 -27.20
C ALA A 73 -19.12 -0.26 -27.70
N LEU A 74 -18.32 0.82 -27.68
CA LEU A 74 -16.91 0.84 -28.07
C LEU A 74 -15.97 0.90 -26.87
N ARG A 75 -16.45 0.61 -25.65
CA ARG A 75 -15.59 0.45 -24.47
C ARG A 75 -14.74 -0.81 -24.57
N ASP A 76 -13.49 -0.70 -24.17
CA ASP A 76 -12.56 -1.82 -24.07
C ASP A 76 -12.19 -2.10 -22.60
N GLU A 77 -11.72 -3.33 -22.32
CA GLU A 77 -11.33 -3.74 -20.96
C GLU A 77 -10.23 -2.85 -20.34
N GLU A 78 -9.39 -2.19 -21.15
CA GLU A 78 -8.40 -1.24 -20.64
C GLU A 78 -9.04 0.10 -20.24
N THR A 79 -10.13 0.50 -20.88
CA THR A 79 -10.88 1.71 -20.53
C THR A 79 -11.68 1.48 -19.26
N ASP A 80 -12.34 0.33 -19.12
CA ASP A 80 -13.06 -0.07 -17.91
C ASP A 80 -12.12 -0.22 -16.69
N VAL A 81 -10.92 -0.73 -16.90
CA VAL A 81 -9.89 -0.82 -15.84
C VAL A 81 -9.35 0.56 -15.49
N LYS A 82 -9.19 1.46 -16.46
CA LYS A 82 -8.75 2.83 -16.20
C LYS A 82 -9.84 3.69 -15.56
N GLU A 83 -11.09 3.54 -15.96
CA GLU A 83 -12.22 4.24 -15.30
C GLU A 83 -12.43 3.68 -13.88
N LYS A 84 -12.43 2.35 -13.68
CA LYS A 84 -12.50 1.75 -12.34
C LYS A 84 -11.29 2.07 -11.45
N ASN A 85 -10.09 2.10 -12.00
CA ASN A 85 -8.88 2.50 -11.26
C ASN A 85 -8.75 4.04 -11.16
N GLY A 86 -9.34 4.81 -12.08
CA GLY A 86 -9.36 6.27 -12.06
C GLY A 86 -10.42 6.81 -11.09
N GLU A 87 -11.59 6.23 -11.07
CA GLU A 87 -12.66 6.65 -10.15
C GLU A 87 -12.38 6.18 -8.72
N SER A 88 -11.92 4.92 -8.50
CA SER A 88 -11.56 4.46 -7.15
C SER A 88 -10.32 5.17 -6.59
N SER A 89 -9.33 5.49 -7.41
CA SER A 89 -8.13 6.20 -6.95
C SER A 89 -8.34 7.71 -6.80
N GLN A 90 -9.29 8.33 -7.51
CA GLN A 90 -9.66 9.73 -7.31
C GLN A 90 -10.62 9.89 -6.13
N GLU A 91 -11.61 9.02 -5.96
CA GLU A 91 -12.49 9.04 -4.78
C GLU A 91 -11.75 8.67 -3.50
N GLU A 92 -10.81 7.70 -3.51
CA GLU A 92 -9.97 7.39 -2.36
C GLU A 92 -8.94 8.51 -2.05
N ASN A 93 -8.43 9.23 -3.06
CA ASN A 93 -7.54 10.37 -2.84
C ASN A 93 -8.28 11.66 -2.42
N ASP A 94 -9.53 11.85 -2.81
CA ASP A 94 -10.31 13.04 -2.41
C ASP A 94 -10.85 12.94 -0.97
N MET A 95 -10.84 11.74 -0.36
CA MET A 95 -11.35 11.49 1.00
C MET A 95 -10.26 11.46 2.08
N ILE A 96 -8.98 11.39 1.71
CA ILE A 96 -7.86 11.41 2.66
C ILE A 96 -7.27 12.80 2.67
N ILE A 97 -7.31 13.45 3.84
CA ILE A 97 -6.65 14.76 4.01
C ILE A 97 -5.18 14.63 3.61
N ARG A 98 -4.76 15.44 2.64
CA ARG A 98 -3.36 15.51 2.19
C ARG A 98 -2.44 15.79 3.37
N LYS A 99 -1.19 15.35 3.28
CA LYS A 99 -0.16 15.57 4.30
C LYS A 99 -0.16 17.04 4.72
N GLN A 100 -0.42 17.26 6.00
CA GLN A 100 -0.46 18.58 6.62
C GLN A 100 0.84 18.86 7.38
N HIS A 101 1.17 20.13 7.51
CA HIS A 101 2.28 20.60 8.34
C HIS A 101 1.79 21.62 9.35
N LEU A 102 2.23 21.48 10.59
CA LEU A 102 1.90 22.42 11.65
C LEU A 102 2.67 23.74 11.41
N LYS A 103 1.92 24.81 11.12
CA LYS A 103 2.49 26.13 10.84
C LYS A 103 3.16 26.70 12.09
N MET A 104 4.22 27.52 11.90
CA MET A 104 4.88 28.18 13.01
C MET A 104 3.94 29.12 13.75
N SER A 105 3.05 29.84 13.04
CA SER A 105 1.99 30.67 13.63
C SER A 105 1.07 29.88 14.53
N THR A 106 0.66 28.67 14.10
CA THR A 106 -0.19 27.77 14.88
C THR A 106 0.51 27.29 16.15
N ARG A 107 1.79 26.93 16.07
CA ARG A 107 2.59 26.57 17.24
C ARG A 107 2.69 27.72 18.25
N GLN A 108 2.88 28.95 17.78
CA GLN A 108 2.92 30.13 18.64
C GLN A 108 1.56 30.42 19.26
N HIS A 109 0.47 30.30 18.50
CA HIS A 109 -0.89 30.50 18.95
C HIS A 109 -1.24 29.58 20.13
N PHE A 110 -0.99 28.26 19.97
CA PHE A 110 -1.23 27.26 21.01
C PHE A 110 -0.06 27.10 22.01
N LYS A 111 0.94 27.98 21.97
CA LYS A 111 2.11 27.97 22.87
C LYS A 111 2.86 26.64 22.91
N LEU A 112 2.92 25.93 21.80
CA LEU A 112 3.59 24.64 21.68
C LEU A 112 5.11 24.82 21.53
N LEU A 113 5.88 24.29 22.48
CA LEU A 113 7.33 24.32 22.44
C LEU A 113 7.89 23.34 21.39
N ARG A 114 7.26 22.17 21.27
CA ARG A 114 7.61 21.13 20.30
C ARG A 114 6.41 20.81 19.42
N ASP A 115 6.67 20.26 18.26
CA ASP A 115 5.63 19.76 17.37
C ASP A 115 5.12 18.41 17.88
N PRO A 116 3.84 18.27 18.29
CA PRO A 116 3.27 17.01 18.73
C PRO A 116 3.28 15.93 17.65
N PHE A 117 3.32 16.32 16.38
CA PHE A 117 3.23 15.43 15.23
C PHE A 117 4.58 15.16 14.55
N ALA A 118 5.68 15.61 15.17
CA ALA A 118 7.02 15.26 14.69
C ALA A 118 7.27 13.73 14.71
N ASP A 119 8.13 13.25 13.81
CA ASP A 119 8.49 11.83 13.78
C ASP A 119 9.09 11.38 15.12
N PRO A 120 8.78 10.17 15.59
CA PRO A 120 9.36 9.60 16.80
C PRO A 120 10.89 9.62 16.75
N GLN A 121 11.53 10.00 17.86
CA GLN A 121 12.99 10.02 17.98
C GLN A 121 13.53 8.87 18.84
N GLY A 122 12.64 8.14 19.53
CA GLY A 122 12.99 7.01 20.36
C GLY A 122 11.80 6.08 20.57
N VAL A 123 12.07 4.92 21.19
CA VAL A 123 11.05 3.90 21.48
C VAL A 123 9.91 4.43 22.35
N GLU A 124 10.21 5.39 23.22
CA GLU A 124 9.24 6.02 24.12
C GLU A 124 8.31 7.00 23.41
N ASP A 125 8.62 7.42 22.18
CA ASP A 125 7.78 8.31 21.38
C ASP A 125 6.75 7.57 20.53
N VAL A 126 6.80 6.22 20.54
CA VAL A 126 5.89 5.36 19.79
C VAL A 126 4.60 5.14 20.60
N TYR A 127 3.48 5.57 20.06
CA TYR A 127 2.17 5.28 20.66
C TYR A 127 1.81 3.81 20.52
N LEU A 128 1.43 3.19 21.63
CA LEU A 128 1.10 1.77 21.66
C LEU A 128 -0.21 1.54 22.40
N ASN A 129 -1.27 1.25 21.65
CA ASN A 129 -2.50 0.68 22.19
C ASN A 129 -2.38 -0.86 22.36
N LEU A 130 -3.44 -1.53 22.77
CA LEU A 130 -3.42 -3.00 22.97
C LEU A 130 -3.08 -3.74 21.67
N ASP A 131 -3.67 -3.33 20.54
CA ASP A 131 -3.49 -3.99 19.25
C ASP A 131 -2.05 -3.78 18.74
N SER A 132 -1.53 -2.55 18.77
CA SER A 132 -0.15 -2.27 18.34
C SER A 132 0.90 -2.87 19.27
N ARG A 133 0.61 -2.99 20.57
CA ARG A 133 1.47 -3.76 21.50
C ARG A 133 1.53 -5.23 21.12
N PHE A 134 0.40 -5.83 20.79
CA PHE A 134 0.38 -7.22 20.34
C PHE A 134 1.21 -7.42 19.08
N VAL A 135 1.02 -6.56 18.06
CA VAL A 135 1.82 -6.61 16.81
C VAL A 135 3.31 -6.43 17.13
N ARG A 136 3.68 -5.46 17.94
CA ARG A 136 5.05 -5.20 18.38
C ARG A 136 5.71 -6.42 19.04
N GLU A 137 5.00 -7.05 19.99
CA GLU A 137 5.53 -8.24 20.67
C GLU A 137 5.63 -9.44 19.73
N THR A 138 4.68 -9.60 18.84
CA THR A 138 4.72 -10.66 17.82
C THR A 138 5.89 -10.45 16.85
N MET A 139 6.17 -9.21 16.45
CA MET A 139 7.35 -8.89 15.63
C MET A 139 8.66 -9.22 16.36
N HIS A 140 8.75 -8.86 17.63
CA HIS A 140 9.93 -9.17 18.46
C HIS A 140 10.10 -10.69 18.61
N ASP A 141 9.02 -11.41 18.95
CA ASP A 141 9.06 -12.87 19.06
C ASP A 141 9.48 -13.52 17.73
N ALA A 142 8.95 -13.04 16.62
CA ALA A 142 9.33 -13.52 15.30
C ALA A 142 10.82 -13.32 15.02
N ALA A 143 11.36 -12.13 15.32
CA ALA A 143 12.76 -11.80 15.08
C ALA A 143 13.70 -12.70 15.90
N VAL A 144 13.35 -12.98 17.17
CA VAL A 144 14.17 -13.73 18.11
C VAL A 144 14.02 -15.24 17.92
N ASN A 145 12.82 -15.77 17.64
CA ASN A 145 12.56 -17.21 17.66
C ASN A 145 12.55 -17.89 16.28
N GLY A 146 12.85 -17.17 15.20
CA GLY A 146 12.99 -17.76 13.87
C GLY A 146 11.65 -18.00 13.19
N ASN A 147 10.63 -17.18 13.47
CA ASN A 147 9.31 -17.30 12.89
C ASN A 147 9.23 -16.61 11.51
N PHE A 148 8.17 -16.92 10.78
CA PHE A 148 7.82 -16.27 9.53
C PHE A 148 6.52 -15.50 9.75
N LEU A 149 6.60 -14.17 9.74
CA LEU A 149 5.52 -13.26 10.09
C LEU A 149 5.22 -12.30 8.92
N ALA A 150 3.95 -12.03 8.70
CA ALA A 150 3.50 -10.92 7.87
C ALA A 150 2.70 -9.91 8.74
N VAL A 151 3.12 -8.67 8.72
CA VAL A 151 2.44 -7.53 9.36
C VAL A 151 1.72 -6.75 8.27
N VAL A 152 0.40 -6.71 8.37
CA VAL A 152 -0.48 -6.09 7.38
C VAL A 152 -1.19 -4.89 8.00
N GLY A 153 -1.41 -3.85 7.23
CA GLY A 153 -2.19 -2.69 7.63
C GLY A 153 -2.22 -1.63 6.54
N GLU A 154 -3.18 -0.75 6.60
CA GLU A 154 -3.35 0.33 5.64
C GLU A 154 -2.17 1.32 5.64
N SER A 155 -2.07 2.14 4.58
CA SER A 155 -1.10 3.23 4.54
C SER A 155 -1.28 4.16 5.74
N GLY A 156 -0.18 4.58 6.34
CA GLY A 156 -0.22 5.45 7.52
C GLY A 156 -0.64 4.78 8.85
N SER A 157 -0.76 3.43 8.89
CA SER A 157 -1.11 2.70 10.11
C SER A 157 0.03 2.62 11.16
N GLY A 158 1.25 3.02 10.79
CA GLY A 158 2.41 3.01 11.70
C GLY A 158 3.29 1.76 11.60
N LYS A 159 3.16 0.96 10.53
CA LYS A 159 3.98 -0.26 10.30
C LYS A 159 5.49 0.02 10.30
N SER A 160 5.90 1.06 9.55
CA SER A 160 7.32 1.44 9.47
C SER A 160 7.84 1.94 10.82
N THR A 161 7.01 2.64 11.59
CA THR A 161 7.35 3.07 12.96
C THR A 161 7.58 1.86 13.88
N LEU A 162 6.73 0.82 13.79
CA LEU A 162 6.91 -0.41 14.57
C LEU A 162 8.16 -1.20 14.12
N ARG A 163 8.52 -1.16 12.83
CA ARG A 163 9.77 -1.74 12.35
C ARG A 163 10.99 -1.02 12.93
N GLU A 164 10.98 0.31 12.90
CA GLU A 164 12.06 1.12 13.48
C GLU A 164 12.20 0.89 14.99
N GLU A 165 11.06 0.85 15.68
CA GLU A 165 10.99 0.50 17.10
C GLU A 165 11.57 -0.89 17.38
N LEU A 166 11.24 -1.90 16.56
CA LEU A 166 11.78 -3.24 16.68
C LEU A 166 13.32 -3.24 16.59
N VAL A 167 13.88 -2.59 15.57
CA VAL A 167 15.33 -2.53 15.35
C VAL A 167 16.02 -1.84 16.52
N GLU A 168 15.48 -0.70 16.96
CA GLU A 168 16.06 0.05 18.07
C GLU A 168 15.93 -0.71 19.40
N ARG A 169 14.80 -1.38 19.65
CA ARG A 169 14.59 -2.20 20.85
C ARG A 169 15.54 -3.41 20.91
N LEU A 170 15.72 -4.11 19.79
CA LEU A 170 16.69 -5.21 19.72
C LEU A 170 18.11 -4.72 20.07
N ARG A 171 18.47 -3.52 19.60
CA ARG A 171 19.75 -2.88 19.90
C ARG A 171 19.87 -2.51 21.38
N LEU A 172 18.85 -1.86 21.95
CA LEU A 172 18.84 -1.41 23.35
C LEU A 172 18.86 -2.58 24.34
N ASN A 173 18.18 -3.68 24.01
CA ASN A 173 18.17 -4.88 24.82
C ASN A 173 19.46 -5.72 24.70
N GLY A 174 20.38 -5.36 23.82
CA GLY A 174 21.59 -6.14 23.55
C GLY A 174 21.31 -7.51 22.94
N GLU A 175 20.20 -7.65 22.22
CA GLU A 175 19.87 -8.91 21.54
C GLU A 175 20.84 -9.18 20.40
N SER A 176 21.39 -10.39 20.36
CA SER A 176 22.33 -10.82 19.32
C SER A 176 21.58 -11.16 18.01
N VAL A 177 20.75 -10.25 17.51
CA VAL A 177 19.97 -10.39 16.26
C VAL A 177 20.53 -9.45 15.21
N ILE A 178 20.99 -10.00 14.09
CA ILE A 178 21.39 -9.23 12.91
C ILE A 178 20.15 -9.01 12.05
N VAL A 179 19.69 -7.77 11.96
CA VAL A 179 18.58 -7.38 11.09
C VAL A 179 19.11 -7.12 9.68
N VAL A 180 18.49 -7.75 8.71
CA VAL A 180 18.80 -7.61 7.28
C VAL A 180 17.63 -6.94 6.60
N GLU A 181 17.87 -5.75 6.08
CA GLU A 181 16.89 -4.98 5.32
C GLU A 181 17.40 -4.84 3.87
N PRO A 182 16.84 -5.60 2.90
CA PRO A 182 17.24 -5.44 1.51
C PRO A 182 16.87 -4.04 1.00
N TYR A 183 17.78 -3.39 0.28
CA TYR A 183 17.51 -2.07 -0.30
C TYR A 183 16.39 -2.16 -1.34
N THR A 184 15.26 -1.55 -1.04
CA THR A 184 14.10 -1.44 -1.94
C THR A 184 14.20 -0.21 -2.86
N LEU A 185 15.13 0.73 -2.61
CA LEU A 185 15.31 1.95 -3.40
C LEU A 185 15.52 1.69 -4.91
N SER A 186 16.13 0.58 -5.28
CA SER A 186 16.27 0.20 -6.69
C SER A 186 14.97 -0.29 -7.34
N MET A 187 13.89 -0.47 -6.56
CA MET A 187 12.57 -0.85 -7.04
C MET A 187 11.77 0.35 -7.55
N ALA A 188 12.06 1.55 -7.03
CA ALA A 188 11.31 2.78 -7.30
C ALA A 188 11.78 3.55 -8.56
N GLU A 189 12.92 3.18 -9.17
CA GLU A 189 13.52 3.97 -10.27
C GLU A 189 12.80 3.87 -11.63
N SER A 190 11.71 3.11 -11.75
CA SER A 190 10.95 3.13 -12.99
C SER A 190 9.50 2.70 -12.78
N GLU A 191 8.58 3.65 -12.85
CA GLU A 191 7.12 3.43 -12.86
C GLU A 191 6.65 2.51 -14.01
N LYS A 192 7.47 2.25 -15.01
CA LYS A 192 7.17 1.32 -16.12
C LYS A 192 8.03 0.06 -16.16
N ASN A 193 9.18 0.02 -15.44
CA ASN A 193 10.14 -1.09 -15.49
C ASN A 193 10.84 -1.34 -14.14
N GLY A 194 10.23 -1.05 -13.02
CA GLY A 194 10.78 -1.35 -11.70
C GLY A 194 11.20 -2.82 -11.63
N LYS A 195 12.45 -3.09 -11.29
CA LYS A 195 12.91 -4.46 -11.11
C LYS A 195 12.44 -4.93 -9.74
N PRO A 196 11.45 -5.82 -9.64
CA PRO A 196 10.97 -6.30 -8.36
C PRO A 196 12.09 -6.98 -7.58
N LEU A 197 12.05 -6.88 -6.25
CA LEU A 197 12.98 -7.58 -5.37
C LEU A 197 12.90 -9.08 -5.64
N ARG A 198 14.03 -9.68 -6.03
CA ARG A 198 14.12 -11.11 -6.39
C ARG A 198 14.96 -11.86 -5.37
N ALA A 199 14.76 -13.16 -5.29
CA ALA A 199 15.52 -14.04 -4.40
C ALA A 199 17.05 -13.86 -4.47
N PRO A 200 17.70 -13.67 -5.64
CA PRO A 200 19.12 -13.40 -5.71
C PRO A 200 19.56 -12.12 -4.97
N HIS A 201 18.78 -11.04 -5.06
CA HIS A 201 19.09 -9.78 -4.37
C HIS A 201 18.94 -9.92 -2.86
N ILE A 202 17.91 -10.66 -2.41
CA ILE A 202 17.72 -10.96 -0.97
C ILE A 202 18.89 -11.78 -0.44
N ALA A 203 19.30 -12.83 -1.18
CA ALA A 203 20.46 -13.64 -0.78
C ALA A 203 21.76 -12.81 -0.70
N GLU A 204 21.94 -11.88 -1.63
CA GLU A 204 23.07 -10.94 -1.65
C GLU A 204 23.02 -9.99 -0.44
N ALA A 205 21.85 -9.41 -0.14
CA ALA A 205 21.67 -8.57 1.02
C ALA A 205 21.99 -9.32 2.32
N ILE A 206 21.53 -10.56 2.48
CA ILE A 206 21.85 -11.38 3.66
C ILE A 206 23.35 -11.65 3.75
N ILE A 207 24.00 -12.08 2.66
CA ILE A 207 25.44 -12.38 2.68
C ILE A 207 26.25 -11.12 3.02
N SER A 208 25.97 -9.99 2.43
CA SER A 208 26.71 -8.74 2.63
C SER A 208 26.53 -8.16 4.03
N THR A 209 25.32 -8.30 4.61
CA THR A 209 25.04 -7.81 5.96
C THR A 209 25.67 -8.74 7.04
N VAL A 210 25.52 -10.06 6.88
CA VAL A 210 26.02 -11.03 7.88
C VAL A 210 27.53 -11.21 7.80
N SER A 211 28.11 -11.08 6.61
CA SER A 211 29.56 -11.24 6.39
C SER A 211 30.11 -10.12 5.50
N PRO A 212 30.28 -8.90 6.04
CA PRO A 212 30.78 -7.76 5.27
C PRO A 212 32.15 -8.06 4.62
N GLY A 213 32.33 -7.57 3.39
CA GLY A 213 33.58 -7.76 2.63
C GLY A 213 33.72 -9.12 1.94
N THR A 214 32.75 -10.00 2.13
CA THR A 214 32.76 -11.31 1.44
C THR A 214 32.12 -11.17 0.05
N GLY A 215 32.85 -11.59 -1.00
CA GLY A 215 32.31 -11.58 -2.37
C GLY A 215 31.09 -12.48 -2.54
N VAL A 216 30.10 -12.00 -3.28
CA VAL A 216 28.87 -12.75 -3.60
C VAL A 216 29.06 -13.50 -4.92
N PRO A 217 28.91 -14.83 -4.95
CA PRO A 217 29.06 -15.60 -6.17
C PRO A 217 27.96 -15.26 -7.21
N SER A 218 28.33 -15.20 -8.49
CA SER A 218 27.39 -14.99 -9.58
C SER A 218 26.51 -16.22 -9.86
N SER A 219 27.04 -17.43 -9.67
CA SER A 219 26.31 -18.69 -9.83
C SER A 219 25.23 -18.83 -8.76
N PRO A 220 23.95 -19.12 -9.13
CA PRO A 220 22.86 -19.30 -8.18
C PRO A 220 23.12 -20.41 -7.13
N GLU A 221 23.71 -21.51 -7.55
CA GLU A 221 24.05 -22.63 -6.66
C GLU A 221 25.14 -22.24 -5.66
N MET A 222 26.21 -21.62 -6.13
CA MET A 222 27.31 -21.16 -5.25
C MET A 222 26.82 -20.08 -4.30
N ARG A 223 25.92 -19.21 -4.74
CA ARG A 223 25.29 -18.20 -3.88
C ARG A 223 24.45 -18.85 -2.77
N ALA A 224 23.64 -19.86 -3.09
CA ALA A 224 22.85 -20.60 -2.11
C ALA A 224 23.72 -21.31 -1.07
N ARG A 225 24.80 -21.98 -1.51
CA ARG A 225 25.80 -22.61 -0.62
C ARG A 225 26.49 -21.58 0.26
N LYS A 226 26.89 -20.44 -0.31
CA LYS A 226 27.52 -19.35 0.43
C LYS A 226 26.58 -18.77 1.48
N LEU A 227 25.33 -18.50 1.11
CA LEU A 227 24.29 -18.02 2.01
C LEU A 227 24.15 -18.96 3.22
N HIS A 228 23.95 -20.26 2.96
CA HIS A 228 23.80 -21.23 4.04
C HIS A 228 25.04 -21.28 4.94
N LYS A 229 26.25 -21.30 4.35
CA LYS A 229 27.51 -21.33 5.09
C LYS A 229 27.64 -20.10 6.02
N VAL A 230 27.41 -18.89 5.50
CA VAL A 230 27.51 -17.63 6.26
C VAL A 230 26.53 -17.60 7.42
N LEU A 231 25.28 -18.02 7.19
CA LEU A 231 24.26 -18.08 8.24
C LEU A 231 24.63 -19.11 9.35
N VAL A 232 25.15 -20.29 8.97
CA VAL A 232 25.60 -21.31 9.93
C VAL A 232 26.77 -20.81 10.77
N GLU A 233 27.80 -20.23 10.13
CA GLU A 233 29.00 -19.71 10.82
C GLU A 233 28.61 -18.61 11.83
N SER A 234 27.76 -17.66 11.41
CA SER A 234 27.25 -16.59 12.26
C SER A 234 26.34 -17.11 13.37
N SER A 235 25.48 -18.09 13.09
CA SER A 235 24.61 -18.71 14.10
C SER A 235 25.42 -19.46 15.17
N ARG A 236 26.51 -20.13 14.79
CA ARG A 236 27.42 -20.79 15.71
C ARG A 236 28.26 -19.82 16.55
N ALA A 237 28.46 -18.59 16.03
CA ALA A 237 29.04 -17.48 16.78
C ALA A 237 28.07 -16.83 17.79
N GLY A 238 26.80 -17.30 17.84
CA GLY A 238 25.82 -16.84 18.80
C GLY A 238 24.77 -15.84 18.23
N PHE A 239 24.92 -15.45 16.97
CA PHE A 239 23.98 -14.51 16.35
C PHE A 239 22.72 -15.20 15.80
N ARG A 240 21.63 -14.44 15.76
CA ARG A 240 20.39 -14.76 15.06
C ARG A 240 20.24 -13.80 13.88
N HIS A 241 19.42 -14.15 12.91
CA HIS A 241 19.25 -13.32 11.71
C HIS A 241 17.77 -13.10 11.47
N CYS A 242 17.39 -11.85 11.25
CA CYS A 242 16.02 -11.44 10.92
C CYS A 242 16.03 -10.68 9.60
N LEU A 243 15.34 -11.21 8.59
CA LEU A 243 15.11 -10.55 7.32
C LEU A 243 13.80 -9.75 7.43
N VAL A 244 13.87 -8.44 7.26
CA VAL A 244 12.70 -7.56 7.25
C VAL A 244 12.53 -7.01 5.84
N ILE A 245 11.34 -7.14 5.26
CA ILE A 245 11.02 -6.64 3.93
C ILE A 245 9.80 -5.74 4.05
N GLU A 246 9.99 -4.44 3.79
CA GLU A 246 8.90 -3.48 3.64
C GLU A 246 8.29 -3.55 2.23
N GLU A 247 7.09 -2.99 2.08
CA GLU A 247 6.31 -3.00 0.84
C GLU A 247 6.20 -4.41 0.22
N ALA A 248 6.05 -5.42 1.10
CA ALA A 248 6.04 -6.82 0.69
C ALA A 248 4.83 -7.18 -0.20
N HIS A 249 3.83 -6.32 -0.27
CA HIS A 249 2.71 -6.46 -1.20
C HIS A 249 3.15 -6.34 -2.68
N ASP A 250 4.29 -5.68 -2.97
CA ASP A 250 4.85 -5.60 -4.32
C ASP A 250 5.67 -6.84 -4.72
N LEU A 251 5.94 -7.75 -3.78
CA LEU A 251 6.71 -8.94 -4.08
C LEU A 251 5.96 -9.87 -5.06
N HIS A 252 6.68 -10.33 -6.06
CA HIS A 252 6.16 -11.39 -6.93
C HIS A 252 6.00 -12.71 -6.17
N MET A 253 5.01 -13.51 -6.58
CA MET A 253 4.72 -14.82 -5.99
C MET A 253 5.95 -15.75 -5.97
N HIS A 254 6.79 -15.71 -7.02
CA HIS A 254 8.04 -16.48 -7.05
C HIS A 254 9.02 -16.07 -5.96
N THR A 255 9.05 -14.78 -5.57
CA THR A 255 9.91 -14.31 -4.48
C THR A 255 9.37 -14.80 -3.13
N LEU A 256 8.05 -14.75 -2.91
CA LEU A 256 7.42 -15.30 -1.69
C LEU A 256 7.73 -16.80 -1.51
N LYS A 257 7.67 -17.58 -2.59
CA LYS A 257 8.09 -19.01 -2.57
C LYS A 257 9.58 -19.19 -2.24
N ALA A 258 10.43 -18.29 -2.71
CA ALA A 258 11.85 -18.35 -2.41
C ALA A 258 12.12 -17.99 -0.93
N LEU A 259 11.37 -17.03 -0.36
CA LEU A 259 11.46 -16.67 1.06
C LEU A 259 11.15 -17.87 1.98
N LYS A 260 10.14 -18.68 1.64
CA LYS A 260 9.90 -19.94 2.34
C LYS A 260 11.14 -20.82 2.40
N ARG A 261 11.84 -20.97 1.25
CA ARG A 261 13.06 -21.79 1.18
C ARG A 261 14.20 -21.21 2.05
N PHE A 262 14.32 -19.88 2.10
CA PHE A 262 15.28 -19.23 2.98
C PHE A 262 14.96 -19.47 4.45
N TRP A 263 13.68 -19.35 4.82
CA TRP A 263 13.21 -19.63 6.18
C TRP A 263 13.39 -21.11 6.58
N GLU A 264 13.37 -22.06 5.65
CA GLU A 264 13.59 -23.48 5.89
C GLU A 264 15.07 -23.84 6.15
N LEU A 265 16.01 -22.90 5.94
CA LEU A 265 17.43 -23.15 6.24
C LEU A 265 17.65 -23.40 7.73
N LYS A 266 18.38 -24.47 8.04
CA LYS A 266 18.62 -24.91 9.40
C LYS A 266 20.08 -25.34 9.63
N ASP A 267 20.53 -25.21 10.88
CA ASP A 267 21.69 -25.94 11.41
C ASP A 267 21.17 -26.92 12.47
N GLY A 268 21.09 -28.20 12.11
CA GLY A 268 20.38 -29.21 12.91
C GLY A 268 18.87 -28.90 13.00
N MET A 269 18.36 -28.72 14.20
CA MET A 269 16.94 -28.37 14.44
C MET A 269 16.72 -26.85 14.52
N ARG A 270 17.78 -26.04 14.60
CA ARG A 270 17.69 -24.59 14.77
C ARG A 270 17.50 -23.91 13.41
N ARG A 271 16.49 -23.05 13.30
CA ARG A 271 16.32 -22.17 12.15
C ARG A 271 17.41 -21.09 12.13
N LEU A 272 17.89 -20.79 10.94
CA LEU A 272 18.97 -19.81 10.73
C LEU A 272 18.47 -18.40 10.44
N LEU A 273 17.21 -18.27 9.99
CA LEU A 273 16.64 -17.01 9.54
C LEU A 273 15.19 -16.90 9.99
N SER A 274 14.82 -15.78 10.59
CA SER A 274 13.45 -15.32 10.73
C SER A 274 13.11 -14.37 9.58
N ILE A 275 11.82 -14.26 9.25
CA ILE A 275 11.36 -13.38 8.17
C ILE A 275 10.16 -12.59 8.67
N ILE A 276 10.21 -11.27 8.50
CA ILE A 276 9.11 -10.35 8.76
C ILE A 276 8.80 -9.63 7.45
N LEU A 277 7.59 -9.83 6.93
CA LEU A 277 7.06 -9.10 5.80
C LEU A 277 6.17 -7.98 6.32
N ILE A 278 6.33 -6.79 5.79
CA ILE A 278 5.51 -5.64 6.13
C ILE A 278 4.87 -5.13 4.84
N GLY A 279 3.54 -5.00 4.83
CA GLY A 279 2.82 -4.58 3.62
C GLY A 279 1.43 -4.05 3.89
N GLN A 280 0.78 -3.62 2.81
CA GLN A 280 -0.61 -3.17 2.83
C GLN A 280 -1.56 -4.38 2.76
N THR A 281 -2.87 -4.12 2.77
CA THR A 281 -3.91 -5.16 2.79
C THR A 281 -3.83 -6.14 1.62
N GLU A 282 -3.28 -5.72 0.46
CA GLU A 282 -3.02 -6.58 -0.69
C GLU A 282 -2.06 -7.73 -0.37
N LEU A 283 -1.16 -7.54 0.61
CA LEU A 283 -0.31 -8.63 1.08
C LEU A 283 -1.13 -9.74 1.73
N ARG A 284 -2.16 -9.40 2.54
CA ARG A 284 -3.09 -10.37 3.12
C ARG A 284 -3.82 -11.14 2.03
N ASP A 285 -4.30 -10.45 1.00
CA ASP A 285 -5.03 -11.06 -0.12
C ASP A 285 -4.12 -12.02 -0.90
N LYS A 286 -2.86 -11.62 -1.14
CA LYS A 286 -1.85 -12.51 -1.71
C LYS A 286 -1.60 -13.76 -0.86
N LEU A 287 -1.55 -13.61 0.47
CA LEU A 287 -1.30 -14.69 1.41
C LEU A 287 -2.57 -15.52 1.70
N SER A 288 -3.77 -15.01 1.46
CA SER A 288 -5.05 -15.74 1.65
C SER A 288 -5.51 -16.49 0.40
N SER A 289 -4.84 -16.27 -0.75
CA SER A 289 -5.26 -16.88 -2.02
C SER A 289 -5.21 -18.41 -1.94
N THR A 290 -6.30 -19.06 -2.36
CA THR A 290 -6.45 -20.53 -2.41
C THR A 290 -5.64 -21.21 -3.51
N GLN A 291 -4.87 -20.45 -4.27
CA GLN A 291 -4.01 -21.02 -5.31
C GLN A 291 -2.99 -21.98 -4.69
N SER A 292 -2.87 -23.16 -5.28
CA SER A 292 -1.97 -24.23 -4.81
C SER A 292 -0.53 -23.74 -4.58
N ASP A 293 -0.16 -22.73 -5.33
CA ASP A 293 1.18 -22.15 -5.35
C ASP A 293 1.54 -21.34 -4.09
N VAL A 294 0.55 -20.80 -3.39
CA VAL A 294 0.74 -19.98 -2.18
C VAL A 294 0.52 -20.78 -0.90
N ARG A 295 -0.24 -21.86 -0.99
CA ARG A 295 -0.66 -22.68 0.17
C ARG A 295 0.49 -23.06 1.10
N GLU A 296 1.65 -23.36 0.54
CA GLU A 296 2.83 -23.73 1.33
C GLU A 296 3.48 -22.58 2.09
N VAL A 297 3.37 -21.34 1.60
CA VAL A 297 3.83 -20.14 2.28
C VAL A 297 2.83 -19.77 3.38
N VAL A 298 1.54 -19.74 3.02
CA VAL A 298 0.43 -19.39 3.92
C VAL A 298 0.39 -20.26 5.17
N GLN A 299 0.62 -21.57 5.03
CA GLN A 299 0.63 -22.50 6.16
C GLN A 299 1.78 -22.29 7.16
N ARG A 300 2.76 -21.45 6.83
CA ARG A 300 3.97 -21.24 7.63
C ARG A 300 4.23 -19.78 8.00
N CYS A 301 3.45 -18.89 7.43
CA CYS A 301 3.51 -17.45 7.69
C CYS A 301 2.34 -17.07 8.59
N ASP A 302 2.66 -16.62 9.79
CA ASP A 302 1.66 -16.02 10.67
C ASP A 302 1.32 -14.63 10.12
N VAL A 303 0.04 -14.28 10.11
CA VAL A 303 -0.41 -12.97 9.62
C VAL A 303 -1.02 -12.20 10.78
N VAL A 304 -0.49 -11.03 11.06
CA VAL A 304 -1.04 -10.10 12.05
C VAL A 304 -1.44 -8.81 11.36
N GLU A 305 -2.55 -8.24 11.79
CA GLU A 305 -3.08 -7.01 11.24
C GLU A 305 -2.91 -5.87 12.24
N LEU A 306 -2.53 -4.70 11.74
CA LEU A 306 -2.47 -3.46 12.51
C LEU A 306 -3.73 -2.64 12.22
N PRO A 307 -4.75 -2.73 13.10
CA PRO A 307 -6.04 -2.08 12.88
C PRO A 307 -5.97 -0.58 13.15
N PRO A 308 -6.99 0.20 12.74
CA PRO A 308 -7.09 1.60 13.07
C PRO A 308 -7.22 1.82 14.58
N ILE A 309 -6.79 2.99 15.04
CA ILE A 309 -6.90 3.42 16.42
C ILE A 309 -8.36 3.78 16.73
N LYS A 310 -8.98 3.05 17.64
CA LYS A 310 -10.41 3.22 17.99
C LYS A 310 -10.70 4.52 18.75
N GLN A 311 -9.72 5.01 19.48
CA GLN A 311 -9.85 6.22 20.33
C GLN A 311 -8.76 7.23 19.92
N PRO A 312 -9.05 8.13 18.95
CA PRO A 312 -8.07 9.10 18.48
C PRO A 312 -7.63 10.07 19.60
N GLY A 313 -8.50 10.35 20.59
CA GLY A 313 -8.16 11.17 21.75
C GLY A 313 -6.97 10.64 22.55
N ASP A 314 -6.88 9.33 22.79
CA ASP A 314 -5.75 8.74 23.52
C ASP A 314 -4.42 8.90 22.74
N PHE A 315 -4.48 8.74 21.43
CA PHE A 315 -3.32 8.95 20.56
C PHE A 315 -2.88 10.43 20.61
N LEU A 316 -3.81 11.35 20.47
CA LEU A 316 -3.53 12.79 20.53
C LEU A 316 -2.99 13.18 21.92
N ALA A 317 -3.60 12.71 23.00
CA ALA A 317 -3.12 12.98 24.36
C ALA A 317 -1.69 12.53 24.58
N PHE A 318 -1.36 11.32 24.10
CA PHE A 318 0.01 10.81 24.14
C PHE A 318 0.99 11.71 23.36
N ARG A 319 0.62 12.11 22.13
CA ARG A 319 1.45 12.96 21.27
C ARG A 319 1.70 14.34 21.90
N PHE A 320 0.64 14.96 22.45
CA PHE A 320 0.75 16.25 23.14
C PHE A 320 1.59 16.15 24.41
N GLN A 321 1.38 15.11 25.22
CA GLN A 321 2.18 14.87 26.42
C GLN A 321 3.69 14.73 26.08
N ARG A 322 4.04 14.01 25.00
CA ARG A 322 5.44 13.88 24.53
C ARG A 322 6.01 15.21 24.05
N ALA A 323 5.19 16.11 23.53
CA ALA A 323 5.58 17.45 23.15
C ALA A 323 5.69 18.42 24.35
N GLY A 324 5.30 17.99 25.56
CA GLY A 324 5.28 18.81 26.76
C GLY A 324 4.08 19.75 26.83
N ALA A 325 2.96 19.39 26.21
CA ALA A 325 1.71 20.14 26.18
C ALA A 325 0.53 19.28 26.66
N CYS A 326 -0.58 19.93 27.02
CA CYS A 326 -1.82 19.27 27.39
C CYS A 326 -2.79 19.28 26.19
N LEU A 327 -3.47 18.18 25.93
CA LEU A 327 -4.41 18.10 24.81
C LEU A 327 -5.61 19.02 25.04
N GLU A 328 -6.08 19.09 26.27
CA GLU A 328 -7.24 19.88 26.68
C GLU A 328 -7.05 21.42 26.56
N ASP A 329 -5.79 21.87 26.47
CA ASP A 329 -5.45 23.27 26.18
C ASP A 329 -5.62 23.63 24.70
N VAL A 330 -5.79 22.62 23.82
CA VAL A 330 -5.84 22.79 22.37
C VAL A 330 -7.14 22.26 21.77
N PHE A 331 -7.64 21.12 22.24
CA PHE A 331 -8.85 20.48 21.76
C PHE A 331 -9.90 20.39 22.84
N SER A 332 -11.13 20.75 22.51
CA SER A 332 -12.28 20.47 23.34
C SER A 332 -12.73 19.01 23.22
N PRO A 333 -13.44 18.44 24.20
CA PRO A 333 -13.93 17.06 24.11
C PRO A 333 -14.83 16.78 22.90
N ASP A 334 -15.71 17.72 22.57
CA ASP A 334 -16.58 17.65 21.38
C ASP A 334 -15.82 17.78 20.08
N GLY A 335 -14.70 18.52 20.05
CA GLY A 335 -13.80 18.57 18.90
C GLY A 335 -13.10 17.24 18.64
N ILE A 336 -12.73 16.50 19.69
CA ILE A 336 -12.13 15.16 19.57
C ILE A 336 -13.17 14.14 19.08
N GLU A 337 -14.41 14.23 19.58
CA GLU A 337 -15.51 13.37 19.15
C GLU A 337 -15.86 13.60 17.67
N GLU A 338 -15.98 14.85 17.26
CA GLU A 338 -16.21 15.21 15.85
C GLU A 338 -15.06 14.75 14.94
N LEU A 339 -13.79 14.86 15.39
CA LEU A 339 -12.64 14.35 14.66
C LEU A 339 -12.75 12.84 14.45
N HIS A 340 -13.19 12.08 15.44
CA HIS A 340 -13.45 10.65 15.31
C HIS A 340 -14.52 10.39 14.24
N ASP A 341 -15.62 11.14 14.24
CA ASP A 341 -16.73 10.96 13.32
C ASP A 341 -16.34 11.30 11.86
N GLN A 342 -15.52 12.32 11.68
CA GLN A 342 -15.00 12.71 10.38
C GLN A 342 -14.02 11.67 9.78
N LEU A 343 -13.42 10.81 10.60
CA LEU A 343 -12.60 9.69 10.14
C LEU A 343 -13.44 8.49 9.65
N ILE A 344 -14.78 8.56 9.76
CA ILE A 344 -15.70 7.55 9.24
C ILE A 344 -16.10 7.96 7.81
N VAL A 345 -15.50 7.32 6.82
CA VAL A 345 -15.76 7.63 5.41
C VAL A 345 -16.79 6.67 4.82
N ALA A 346 -17.85 7.23 4.23
CA ALA A 346 -18.88 6.45 3.56
C ALA A 346 -18.35 5.93 2.21
N ARG A 347 -18.23 4.63 2.04
CA ARG A 347 -17.97 3.99 0.74
C ARG A 347 -19.28 3.69 0.03
N GLY A 348 -19.76 4.66 -0.81
CA GLY A 348 -20.94 4.48 -1.67
C GLY A 348 -22.30 4.63 -0.97
N LEU A 349 -23.35 4.77 -1.76
CA LEU A 349 -24.72 5.09 -1.33
C LEU A 349 -25.39 4.06 -0.39
N ASN A 350 -24.84 2.84 -0.25
CA ASN A 350 -25.43 1.75 0.55
C ASN A 350 -24.42 1.00 1.44
N SER A 351 -23.20 1.51 1.64
CA SER A 351 -22.18 0.83 2.43
C SER A 351 -22.05 1.44 3.81
N ALA A 352 -21.88 0.61 4.83
CA ALA A 352 -21.46 1.07 6.14
C ALA A 352 -20.11 1.81 6.00
N GLY A 353 -19.98 2.98 6.65
CA GLY A 353 -18.75 3.76 6.62
C GLY A 353 -17.53 2.95 7.06
N VAL A 354 -16.40 3.21 6.44
CA VAL A 354 -15.11 2.62 6.83
C VAL A 354 -14.38 3.63 7.71
N TYR A 355 -13.98 3.18 8.89
CA TYR A 355 -13.22 4.02 9.81
C TYR A 355 -11.73 4.05 9.45
N LEU A 356 -11.22 5.25 9.17
CA LEU A 356 -9.83 5.50 8.76
C LEU A 356 -8.96 6.09 9.88
N GLY A 357 -9.20 5.73 11.13
CA GLY A 357 -8.49 6.21 12.31
C GLY A 357 -7.05 5.72 12.42
N TYR A 358 -6.25 5.92 11.38
CA TYR A 358 -4.83 5.61 11.40
C TYR A 358 -3.99 6.79 11.89
N PRO A 359 -2.82 6.57 12.52
CA PRO A 359 -1.97 7.62 13.05
C PRO A 359 -1.74 8.79 12.09
N LEU A 360 -1.49 8.51 10.81
CA LEU A 360 -1.26 9.54 9.79
C LEU A 360 -2.53 10.35 9.52
N ALA A 361 -3.68 9.70 9.38
CA ALA A 361 -4.96 10.37 9.12
C ALA A 361 -5.38 11.23 10.32
N ILE A 362 -5.29 10.69 11.54
CA ILE A 362 -5.58 11.43 12.77
C ILE A 362 -4.67 12.66 12.88
N SER A 363 -3.35 12.49 12.62
CA SER A 363 -2.39 13.60 12.70
C SER A 363 -2.67 14.68 11.66
N ASN A 364 -2.93 14.29 10.41
CA ASN A 364 -3.23 15.25 9.33
C ASN A 364 -4.50 16.04 9.62
N PHE A 365 -5.54 15.37 10.14
CA PHE A 365 -6.80 16.00 10.48
C PHE A 365 -6.62 16.98 11.64
N ALA A 366 -5.94 16.56 12.71
CA ALA A 366 -5.65 17.39 13.86
C ALA A 366 -4.82 18.63 13.48
N ILE A 367 -3.79 18.46 12.65
CA ILE A 367 -2.96 19.58 12.17
C ILE A 367 -3.80 20.56 11.34
N ALA A 368 -4.66 20.08 10.45
CA ALA A 368 -5.52 20.93 9.64
C ALA A 368 -6.49 21.73 10.51
N ALA A 369 -7.13 21.08 11.48
CA ALA A 369 -8.05 21.75 12.43
C ALA A 369 -7.33 22.80 13.29
N MET A 370 -6.14 22.48 13.79
CA MET A 370 -5.31 23.45 14.54
C MET A 370 -4.89 24.64 13.69
N ASN A 371 -4.48 24.42 12.45
CA ASN A 371 -4.10 25.51 11.55
C ASN A 371 -5.30 26.41 11.26
N LEU A 372 -6.47 25.84 11.06
CA LEU A 372 -7.71 26.58 10.83
C LEU A 372 -8.11 27.41 12.08
N ALA A 373 -8.08 26.78 13.27
CA ALA A 373 -8.38 27.47 14.53
C ALA A 373 -7.46 28.69 14.76
N ALA A 374 -6.16 28.50 14.53
CA ALA A 374 -5.18 29.59 14.67
C ALA A 374 -5.38 30.71 13.64
N GLU A 375 -5.79 30.40 12.41
CA GLU A 375 -6.11 31.38 11.37
C GLU A 375 -7.36 32.21 11.71
N LEU A 376 -8.36 31.56 12.32
CA LEU A 376 -9.61 32.19 12.76
C LEU A 376 -9.47 32.86 14.12
N GLY A 377 -8.39 32.64 14.86
CA GLY A 377 -8.12 33.23 16.18
C GLY A 377 -8.88 32.54 17.32
N PHE A 378 -9.27 31.28 17.20
CA PHE A 378 -9.90 30.49 18.23
C PHE A 378 -8.86 29.86 19.16
N ASP A 379 -9.06 29.94 20.46
CA ASP A 379 -8.14 29.41 21.47
C ASP A 379 -8.24 27.89 21.64
N LEU A 380 -9.35 27.28 21.19
CA LEU A 380 -9.60 25.84 21.23
C LEU A 380 -10.13 25.33 19.87
N VAL A 381 -9.78 24.12 19.54
CA VAL A 381 -10.34 23.38 18.40
C VAL A 381 -11.59 22.64 18.88
N ASP A 382 -12.76 23.18 18.53
CA ASP A 382 -14.07 22.61 18.82
C ASP A 382 -14.67 21.84 17.63
N ALA A 383 -15.86 21.27 17.81
CA ALA A 383 -16.55 20.52 16.77
C ALA A 383 -16.85 21.35 15.52
N ASP A 384 -17.14 22.66 15.68
CA ASP A 384 -17.48 23.52 14.56
C ASP A 384 -16.26 23.79 13.67
N ILE A 385 -15.08 23.95 14.27
CA ILE A 385 -13.82 24.06 13.51
C ILE A 385 -13.49 22.76 12.80
N VAL A 386 -13.64 21.62 13.48
CA VAL A 386 -13.36 20.30 12.89
C VAL A 386 -14.26 20.04 11.67
N ARG A 387 -15.55 20.41 11.72
CA ARG A 387 -16.49 20.30 10.58
C ARG A 387 -16.10 21.17 9.39
N GLN A 388 -15.39 22.25 9.61
CA GLN A 388 -14.95 23.15 8.54
C GLN A 388 -13.65 22.70 7.85
N VAL A 389 -12.96 21.70 8.42
CA VAL A 389 -11.78 21.12 7.79
C VAL A 389 -12.22 20.36 6.55
N GLN A 390 -11.78 20.84 5.39
CA GLN A 390 -12.01 20.16 4.12
C GLN A 390 -10.89 19.12 3.89
N PRO A 391 -11.23 17.89 3.45
CA PRO A 391 -10.26 16.85 3.13
C PRO A 391 -9.33 17.19 1.95
#